data_3a4b511dc6bd789cda3734fe51661159
#
_entry.id   3a4b511dc6bd789cda3734fe51661159
#
_cell.length_a   1.000
_cell.length_b   1.000
_cell.length_c   1.000
_cell.angle_alpha   90.00
_cell.angle_beta   90.00
_cell.angle_gamma   90.00
#
_symmetry.space_group_name_H-M   'P 1'
#
loop_
_entity.id
_entity.type
_entity.pdbx_description
1 polymer ?
#
loop_
_entity_poly.entity_id
_entity_poly.type
_entity_poly.pdbx_seq_one_letter_code
_entity_poly.pdbx_strand_id
1 'polypeptide(L)'
;MSDAYAIADADPVAVVLAWLAKHPKVTEVLGGPGRVSGAREAPWPHLRVALGPGGSLGDLTWLTEPEVTLEVYGDPGGWPGPAALGRILKICAVAAAELPSAPTAGGHPVVSGVRPSGALIESPLETGQPRWVMGLLVSLHPNPETT
;
A
#
# COMPACT_ATOMS: atom_id res chain seq x y z
N MET A 1 17.84 13.88 -19.70
CA MET A 1 17.69 12.46 -20.10
C MET A 1 17.39 11.63 -18.86
N SER A 2 16.34 10.88 -18.88
CA SER A 2 16.02 10.08 -17.70
C SER A 2 16.98 8.89 -17.59
N ASP A 3 17.35 8.56 -16.37
CA ASP A 3 18.15 7.39 -16.06
C ASP A 3 17.27 6.16 -16.09
N ALA A 4 17.48 5.26 -17.06
CA ALA A 4 16.73 4.02 -17.16
C ALA A 4 16.89 3.12 -15.91
N TYR A 5 18.00 3.25 -15.21
CA TYR A 5 18.24 2.48 -14.00
C TYR A 5 17.51 3.03 -12.78
N ALA A 6 16.96 4.24 -12.86
CA ALA A 6 16.20 4.81 -11.74
C ALA A 6 15.00 3.94 -11.37
N ILE A 7 14.42 3.23 -12.34
CA ILE A 7 13.28 2.36 -12.05
C ILE A 7 13.68 1.16 -11.18
N ALA A 8 14.94 0.73 -11.25
CA ALA A 8 15.42 -0.37 -10.43
C ALA A 8 15.52 0.02 -8.94
N ASP A 9 15.70 1.32 -8.67
CA ASP A 9 15.75 1.84 -7.32
C ASP A 9 14.38 2.26 -6.78
N ALA A 10 13.34 2.20 -7.62
CA ALA A 10 12.00 2.56 -7.22
C ALA A 10 11.47 1.54 -6.21
N ASP A 11 11.05 2.02 -5.05
CA ASP A 11 10.48 1.19 -3.99
C ASP A 11 8.96 1.40 -3.91
N PRO A 12 8.17 0.50 -4.49
CA PRO A 12 6.72 0.66 -4.48
C PRO A 12 6.12 0.62 -3.07
N VAL A 13 6.72 -0.16 -2.17
CA VAL A 13 6.27 -0.24 -0.78
C VAL A 13 6.47 1.10 -0.09
N ALA A 14 7.65 1.71 -0.23
CA ALA A 14 7.93 3.00 0.38
C ALA A 14 7.00 4.11 -0.14
N VAL A 15 6.72 4.12 -1.43
CA VAL A 15 5.82 5.11 -2.04
C VAL A 15 4.40 4.97 -1.49
N VAL A 16 3.85 3.77 -1.49
CA VAL A 16 2.50 3.50 -1.00
C VAL A 16 2.40 3.76 0.50
N LEU A 17 3.39 3.29 1.26
CA LEU A 17 3.43 3.46 2.71
C LEU A 17 3.44 4.94 3.10
N ALA A 18 4.31 5.73 2.47
CA ALA A 18 4.40 7.17 2.76
C ALA A 18 3.10 7.90 2.46
N TRP A 19 2.44 7.55 1.36
CA TRP A 19 1.16 8.13 0.98
C TRP A 19 0.06 7.79 2.00
N LEU A 20 -0.06 6.52 2.35
CA LEU A 20 -1.10 6.06 3.27
C LEU A 20 -0.87 6.56 4.69
N ALA A 21 0.38 6.64 5.13
CA ALA A 21 0.71 7.11 6.48
C ALA A 21 0.31 8.56 6.71
N LYS A 22 0.26 9.37 5.65
CA LYS A 22 -0.11 10.80 5.71
C LYS A 22 -1.53 11.08 5.28
N HIS A 23 -2.23 10.10 4.74
CA HIS A 23 -3.58 10.31 4.20
C HIS A 23 -4.58 10.47 5.35
N PRO A 24 -5.34 11.59 5.39
CA PRO A 24 -6.22 11.87 6.53
C PRO A 24 -7.32 10.83 6.73
N LYS A 25 -7.86 10.27 5.65
CA LYS A 25 -8.89 9.22 5.75
C LYS A 25 -8.34 7.94 6.36
N VAL A 26 -7.11 7.58 6.01
CA VAL A 26 -6.45 6.40 6.56
C VAL A 26 -6.18 6.59 8.05
N THR A 27 -5.64 7.75 8.42
CA THR A 27 -5.42 8.10 9.83
C THR A 27 -6.72 8.03 10.62
N GLU A 28 -7.80 8.57 10.08
CA GLU A 28 -9.11 8.58 10.72
C GLU A 28 -9.63 7.16 10.97
N VAL A 29 -9.64 6.30 9.94
CA VAL A 29 -10.23 4.97 10.09
C VAL A 29 -9.37 4.02 10.92
N LEU A 30 -8.06 4.26 10.98
CA LEU A 30 -7.17 3.48 11.84
C LEU A 30 -7.19 3.97 13.29
N GLY A 31 -7.79 5.13 13.55
CA GLY A 31 -7.94 5.66 14.89
C GLY A 31 -6.81 6.55 15.38
N GLY A 32 -5.89 6.96 14.51
CA GLY A 32 -4.81 7.85 14.86
C GLY A 32 -3.57 7.72 13.99
N PRO A 33 -2.57 8.58 14.18
CA PRO A 33 -1.32 8.49 13.44
C PRO A 33 -0.45 7.34 13.93
N GLY A 34 0.60 7.00 13.14
CA GLY A 34 1.56 5.98 13.52
C GLY A 34 1.06 4.55 13.42
N ARG A 35 0.02 4.32 12.62
CA ARG A 35 -0.60 2.99 12.47
C ARG A 35 -0.41 2.40 11.08
N VAL A 36 0.53 2.93 10.31
CA VAL A 36 0.90 2.42 8.99
C VAL A 36 2.40 2.19 8.98
N SER A 37 2.83 0.95 8.73
CA SER A 37 4.25 0.61 8.69
C SER A 37 4.47 -0.69 7.92
N GLY A 38 5.71 -1.15 7.86
CA GLY A 38 6.07 -2.43 7.28
C GLY A 38 5.97 -3.60 8.27
N ALA A 39 5.51 -3.37 9.48
CA ALA A 39 5.44 -4.37 10.54
C ALA A 39 4.02 -4.56 11.05
N ARG A 40 3.79 -5.69 11.70
CA ARG A 40 2.57 -5.94 12.48
C ARG A 40 2.86 -5.52 13.91
N GLU A 41 2.24 -4.44 14.34
CA GLU A 41 2.51 -3.86 15.66
C GLU A 41 1.33 -3.06 16.20
N ALA A 42 1.25 -2.95 17.52
CA ALA A 42 0.28 -2.06 18.16
C ALA A 42 0.69 -0.60 17.93
N PRO A 43 -0.26 0.36 17.99
CA PRO A 43 -1.67 0.19 18.37
C PRO A 43 -2.53 -0.38 17.24
N TRP A 44 -3.66 -0.98 17.63
CA TRP A 44 -4.58 -1.61 16.70
C TRP A 44 -5.82 -0.75 16.46
N PRO A 45 -6.43 -0.80 15.27
CA PRO A 45 -6.01 -1.55 14.10
C PRO A 45 -4.73 -0.96 13.48
N HIS A 46 -3.95 -1.82 12.83
CA HIS A 46 -2.67 -1.42 12.21
C HIS A 46 -2.64 -1.90 10.76
N LEU A 47 -2.15 -1.03 9.88
CA LEU A 47 -1.99 -1.35 8.45
C LEU A 47 -0.53 -1.64 8.15
N ARG A 48 -0.26 -2.86 7.68
CA ARG A 48 1.06 -3.24 7.19
C ARG A 48 1.09 -3.15 5.68
N VAL A 49 2.13 -2.53 5.15
CA VAL A 49 2.38 -2.41 3.71
C VAL A 49 3.63 -3.21 3.39
N ALA A 50 3.52 -4.17 2.49
CA ALA A 50 4.62 -5.06 2.16
C ALA A 50 4.65 -5.38 0.67
N LEU A 51 5.79 -5.86 0.18
CA LEU A 51 5.87 -6.33 -1.21
C LEU A 51 5.08 -7.64 -1.34
N GLY A 52 4.23 -7.71 -2.34
CA GLY A 52 3.47 -8.91 -2.64
C GLY A 52 4.21 -9.83 -3.62
N PRO A 53 3.72 -11.07 -3.77
CA PRO A 53 4.37 -12.05 -4.65
C PRO A 53 4.05 -11.88 -6.14
N GLY A 54 3.01 -11.12 -6.46
CA GLY A 54 2.55 -10.94 -7.83
C GLY A 54 3.13 -9.70 -8.49
N GLY A 55 2.50 -9.34 -9.58
CA GLY A 55 2.90 -8.19 -10.36
C GLY A 55 3.63 -8.57 -11.63
N SER A 56 4.08 -7.57 -12.35
CA SER A 56 4.77 -7.73 -13.62
C SER A 56 5.95 -6.78 -13.69
N LEU A 57 7.06 -7.25 -14.27
CA LEU A 57 8.19 -6.38 -14.56
C LEU A 57 7.90 -5.44 -15.73
N GLY A 58 6.92 -5.78 -16.58
CA GLY A 58 6.55 -4.96 -17.71
C GLY A 58 7.74 -4.65 -18.61
N ASP A 59 7.91 -3.39 -18.95
CA ASP A 59 9.11 -2.88 -19.60
C ASP A 59 10.04 -2.34 -18.51
N LEU A 60 11.12 -3.04 -18.24
CA LEU A 60 12.03 -2.73 -17.14
C LEU A 60 12.60 -1.32 -17.15
N THR A 61 12.67 -0.68 -18.31
CA THR A 61 13.24 0.67 -18.41
C THR A 61 12.20 1.77 -18.33
N TRP A 62 10.93 1.45 -18.53
CA TRP A 62 9.87 2.45 -18.60
C TRP A 62 8.72 2.21 -17.63
N LEU A 63 8.31 0.96 -17.47
CA LEU A 63 7.12 0.62 -16.68
C LEU A 63 7.35 -0.67 -15.91
N THR A 64 7.08 -0.64 -14.62
CA THR A 64 6.94 -1.85 -13.82
C THR A 64 5.60 -1.81 -13.09
N GLU A 65 5.05 -2.99 -12.83
CA GLU A 65 3.78 -3.13 -12.11
C GLU A 65 3.92 -4.12 -10.95
N PRO A 66 4.72 -3.77 -9.92
CA PRO A 66 4.84 -4.64 -8.76
C PRO A 66 3.53 -4.72 -7.99
N GLU A 67 3.36 -5.81 -7.26
CA GLU A 67 2.26 -5.94 -6.32
C GLU A 67 2.69 -5.47 -4.94
N VAL A 68 1.86 -4.63 -4.34
CA VAL A 68 2.01 -4.20 -2.95
C VAL A 68 0.84 -4.80 -2.18
N THR A 69 1.15 -5.49 -1.08
CA THR A 69 0.13 -6.10 -0.23
C THR A 69 -0.21 -5.18 0.92
N LEU A 70 -1.50 -4.98 1.14
CA LEU A 70 -2.04 -4.28 2.30
C LEU A 70 -2.64 -5.31 3.24
N GLU A 71 -2.19 -5.30 4.50
CA GLU A 71 -2.71 -6.18 5.53
C GLU A 71 -3.14 -5.34 6.72
N VAL A 72 -4.42 -5.39 7.08
CA VAL A 72 -4.92 -4.71 8.26
C VAL A 72 -5.13 -5.73 9.38
N TYR A 73 -4.59 -5.41 10.55
CA TYR A 73 -4.66 -6.25 11.73
C TYR A 73 -5.55 -5.62 12.79
N GLY A 74 -6.46 -6.40 13.33
CA GLY A 74 -7.26 -6.00 14.48
C GLY A 74 -6.54 -6.33 15.78
N ASP A 75 -7.13 -5.91 16.90
CA ASP A 75 -6.64 -6.26 18.21
C ASP A 75 -6.70 -7.78 18.41
N PRO A 76 -5.70 -8.40 19.06
CA PRO A 76 -5.76 -9.84 19.34
C PRO A 76 -7.00 -10.29 20.10
N GLY A 77 -7.67 -9.38 20.83
CA GLY A 77 -8.94 -9.65 21.48
C GLY A 77 -10.17 -9.63 20.57
N GLY A 78 -9.98 -9.36 19.27
CA GLY A 78 -11.04 -9.40 18.27
C GLY A 78 -11.68 -8.07 17.91
N TRP A 79 -11.22 -6.96 18.49
CA TRP A 79 -11.73 -5.63 18.19
C TRP A 79 -10.91 -4.98 17.06
N PRO A 80 -11.49 -4.20 16.12
CA PRO A 80 -12.93 -4.09 15.86
C PRO A 80 -13.44 -5.38 15.21
N GLY A 81 -14.71 -5.62 15.10
CA GLY A 81 -15.22 -6.84 14.50
C GLY A 81 -14.79 -7.05 13.05
N PRO A 82 -14.94 -8.28 12.49
CA PRO A 82 -14.46 -8.60 11.15
C PRO A 82 -14.99 -7.68 10.05
N ALA A 83 -16.28 -7.36 10.09
CA ALA A 83 -16.88 -6.48 9.09
C ALA A 83 -16.30 -5.07 9.14
N ALA A 84 -16.06 -4.55 10.34
CA ALA A 84 -15.48 -3.22 10.52
C ALA A 84 -14.02 -3.20 10.05
N LEU A 85 -13.28 -4.26 10.32
CA LEU A 85 -11.88 -4.36 9.90
C LEU A 85 -11.77 -4.45 8.37
N GLY A 86 -12.64 -5.22 7.73
CA GLY A 86 -12.70 -5.28 6.27
C GLY A 86 -13.03 -3.94 5.63
N ARG A 87 -13.94 -3.18 6.24
CA ARG A 87 -14.26 -1.82 5.80
C ARG A 87 -13.05 -0.88 5.90
N ILE A 88 -12.29 -1.00 6.98
CA ILE A 88 -11.05 -0.20 7.16
C ILE A 88 -10.08 -0.48 6.01
N LEU A 89 -9.85 -1.74 5.68
CA LEU A 89 -8.97 -2.10 4.57
C LEU A 89 -9.48 -1.55 3.24
N LYS A 90 -10.78 -1.61 2.99
CA LYS A 90 -11.38 -1.08 1.78
C LYS A 90 -11.16 0.44 1.65
N ILE A 91 -11.29 1.17 2.75
CA ILE A 91 -11.02 2.62 2.77
C ILE A 91 -9.55 2.90 2.47
N CYS A 92 -8.64 2.11 3.05
CA CYS A 92 -7.21 2.24 2.77
C CYS A 92 -6.90 1.98 1.29
N ALA A 93 -7.58 1.01 0.68
CA ALA A 93 -7.41 0.70 -0.74
C ALA A 93 -7.91 1.85 -1.62
N VAL A 94 -9.04 2.45 -1.28
CA VAL A 94 -9.55 3.63 -2.00
C VAL A 94 -8.56 4.79 -1.90
N ALA A 95 -8.01 5.02 -0.70
CA ALA A 95 -6.99 6.05 -0.50
C ALA A 95 -5.74 5.79 -1.34
N ALA A 96 -5.31 4.54 -1.45
CA ALA A 96 -4.18 4.15 -2.29
C ALA A 96 -4.46 4.43 -3.77
N ALA A 97 -5.69 4.22 -4.21
CA ALA A 97 -6.08 4.49 -5.59
C ALA A 97 -6.03 5.97 -5.97
N GLU A 98 -5.96 6.86 -5.00
CA GLU A 98 -5.80 8.30 -5.23
C GLU A 98 -4.34 8.69 -5.49
N LEU A 99 -3.39 7.79 -5.25
CA LEU A 99 -1.97 8.09 -5.35
C LEU A 99 -1.54 8.63 -6.72
N PRO A 100 -2.06 8.15 -7.87
CA PRO A 100 -1.67 8.69 -9.18
C PRO A 100 -1.98 10.18 -9.38
N SER A 101 -2.91 10.74 -8.62
CA SER A 101 -3.26 12.15 -8.72
C SER A 101 -2.39 13.05 -7.83
N ALA A 102 -1.54 12.46 -7.00
CA ALA A 102 -0.67 13.23 -6.11
C ALA A 102 0.48 13.87 -6.87
N PRO A 103 0.93 15.07 -6.45
CA PRO A 103 2.13 15.66 -7.01
C PRO A 103 3.34 14.76 -6.76
N THR A 104 4.16 14.57 -7.79
CA THR A 104 5.37 13.76 -7.68
C THR A 104 6.58 14.66 -7.52
N ALA A 105 7.34 14.47 -6.44
CA ALA A 105 8.58 15.20 -6.22
C ALA A 105 9.66 14.69 -7.16
N GLY A 106 10.57 15.58 -7.56
CA GLY A 106 11.71 15.18 -8.37
C GLY A 106 12.53 14.09 -7.67
N GLY A 107 13.04 13.15 -8.44
CA GLY A 107 13.81 12.03 -7.91
C GLY A 107 12.98 10.82 -7.50
N HIS A 108 11.64 10.91 -7.51
CA HIS A 108 10.77 9.81 -7.17
C HIS A 108 10.07 9.27 -8.41
N PRO A 109 9.73 7.97 -8.45
CA PRO A 109 9.01 7.42 -9.59
C PRO A 109 7.60 8.01 -9.69
N VAL A 110 7.09 8.10 -10.90
CA VAL A 110 5.71 8.51 -11.14
C VAL A 110 4.83 7.28 -11.01
N VAL A 111 3.77 7.41 -10.21
CA VAL A 111 2.73 6.38 -10.12
C VAL A 111 1.63 6.76 -11.10
N SER A 112 1.45 5.95 -12.13
CA SER A 112 0.44 6.21 -13.16
C SER A 112 -0.85 5.46 -12.93
N GLY A 113 -0.84 4.43 -12.09
CA GLY A 113 -2.04 3.67 -11.78
C GLY A 113 -1.86 2.83 -10.53
N VAL A 114 -2.97 2.64 -9.81
CA VAL A 114 -3.07 1.71 -8.69
C VAL A 114 -4.40 0.99 -8.86
N ARG A 115 -4.35 -0.34 -8.91
CA ARG A 115 -5.56 -1.14 -9.07
C ARG A 115 -5.48 -2.42 -8.24
N PRO A 116 -6.63 -2.97 -7.82
CA PRO A 116 -6.61 -4.23 -7.08
C PRO A 116 -6.06 -5.36 -7.93
N SER A 117 -5.26 -6.24 -7.32
CA SER A 117 -4.82 -7.47 -7.95
C SER A 117 -5.76 -8.63 -7.65
N GLY A 118 -6.73 -8.43 -6.77
CA GLY A 118 -7.73 -9.42 -6.39
C GLY A 118 -8.71 -8.81 -5.39
N ALA A 119 -9.53 -9.66 -4.78
CA ALA A 119 -10.51 -9.23 -3.78
C ALA A 119 -9.88 -9.09 -2.40
N LEU A 120 -10.57 -8.38 -1.50
CA LEU A 120 -10.26 -8.42 -0.08
C LEU A 120 -10.55 -9.80 0.47
N ILE A 121 -9.64 -10.33 1.26
CA ILE A 121 -9.78 -11.66 1.86
C ILE A 121 -9.59 -11.56 3.36
N GLU A 122 -10.56 -12.10 4.11
CA GLU A 122 -10.40 -12.29 5.55
C GLU A 122 -9.47 -13.47 5.77
N SER A 123 -8.37 -13.23 6.46
CA SER A 123 -7.33 -14.24 6.66
C SER A 123 -6.72 -14.09 8.05
N PRO A 124 -7.45 -14.51 9.10
CA PRO A 124 -6.95 -14.38 10.46
C PRO A 124 -5.67 -15.19 10.65
N LEU A 125 -4.83 -14.73 11.58
CA LEU A 125 -3.61 -15.43 11.94
C LEU A 125 -3.94 -16.72 12.70
N GLU A 126 -2.96 -17.64 12.74
CA GLU A 126 -3.11 -18.89 13.50
C GLU A 126 -3.42 -18.64 14.99
N THR A 127 -2.94 -17.52 15.52
CA THR A 127 -3.23 -17.11 16.91
C THR A 127 -4.66 -16.64 17.11
N GLY A 128 -5.43 -16.48 16.02
CA GLY A 128 -6.79 -15.94 16.06
C GLY A 128 -6.87 -14.43 15.91
N GLN A 129 -5.73 -13.72 15.84
CA GLN A 129 -5.75 -12.27 15.63
C GLN A 129 -6.41 -11.95 14.29
N PRO A 130 -7.41 -11.05 14.26
CA PRO A 130 -8.09 -10.68 13.02
C PRO A 130 -7.14 -10.03 12.00
N ARG A 131 -7.31 -10.41 10.74
CA ARG A 131 -6.55 -9.83 9.64
C ARG A 131 -7.38 -9.89 8.36
N TRP A 132 -7.30 -8.82 7.57
CA TRP A 132 -7.77 -8.79 6.18
C TRP A 132 -6.59 -8.44 5.29
N VAL A 133 -6.58 -8.98 4.09
CA VAL A 133 -5.46 -8.83 3.14
C VAL A 133 -5.99 -8.50 1.77
N MET A 134 -5.29 -7.63 1.04
CA MET A 134 -5.51 -7.44 -0.39
C MET A 134 -4.22 -7.02 -1.08
N GLY A 135 -4.12 -7.30 -2.38
CA GLY A 135 -3.01 -6.85 -3.21
C GLY A 135 -3.40 -5.67 -4.07
N LEU A 136 -2.42 -4.82 -4.34
CA LEU A 136 -2.54 -3.71 -5.26
C LEU A 136 -1.44 -3.81 -6.31
N LEU A 137 -1.79 -3.64 -7.58
CA LEU A 137 -0.81 -3.47 -8.64
C LEU A 137 -0.53 -1.99 -8.79
N VAL A 138 0.73 -1.61 -8.66
CA VAL A 138 1.17 -0.22 -8.69
C VAL A 138 2.02 -0.01 -9.94
N SER A 139 1.52 0.81 -10.86
CA SER A 139 2.24 1.10 -12.11
C SER A 139 3.24 2.23 -11.88
N LEU A 140 4.53 1.93 -12.02
CA LEU A 140 5.61 2.86 -11.79
C LEU A 140 6.36 3.17 -13.09
N HIS A 141 6.66 4.45 -13.26
CA HIS A 141 7.47 4.95 -14.38
C HIS A 141 8.65 5.74 -13.84
N PRO A 142 9.76 5.86 -14.59
CA PRO A 142 10.79 6.81 -14.25
C PRO A 142 10.21 8.23 -14.26
N ASN A 143 10.68 9.06 -13.35
CA ASN A 143 10.26 10.45 -13.31
C ASN A 143 11.11 11.26 -14.31
N PRO A 144 10.55 11.81 -15.39
CA PRO A 144 11.34 12.57 -16.36
C PRO A 144 11.96 13.84 -15.77
N GLU A 145 11.46 14.30 -14.62
CA GLU A 145 12.01 15.48 -13.95
C GLU A 145 13.26 15.21 -13.12
N THR A 146 13.71 13.95 -13.09
CA THR A 146 14.93 13.57 -12.37
C THR A 146 16.19 13.75 -13.21
N THR A 147 16.03 14.18 -14.41
CA THR A 147 17.18 14.38 -15.32
C THR A 147 17.93 15.66 -15.05
#